data_1c0b6f391c9fdc387b79677d573ef681
#
_entry.id   1c0b6f391c9fdc387b79677d573ef681
#
_cell.length_a   1.000
_cell.length_b   1.000
_cell.length_c   1.000
_cell.angle_alpha   90.00
_cell.angle_beta   90.00
_cell.angle_gamma   90.00
#
_symmetry.space_group_name_H-M   'P 1'
#
loop_
_entity.id
_entity.type
_entity.pdbx_description
1 polymer ?
#
loop_
_entity_poly.entity_id
_entity_poly.type
_entity_poly.pdbx_seq_one_letter_code
_entity_poly.pdbx_strand_id
1 'polypeptide(L)'
;MKVGNRWVQWITKRFPLGALVFAQTLWGATAPAELSYRVLEKQAQDRSLFVQGFTFSDGHLFLSTGGYGESKIQKIDPSSQQVVSEARLADRYFGEGIAELNGKLAQLTWRSGAGYLRDPDSLAVIKPFRVKGEGWGITSNETEWIMSDGSSYLTFLDAETLKPRRRLQVTLMGKPVNRLNELEMIDGYVWANIWFDSRVVIIDPTTGIVDAVLDLSNLLPRSERKSNTDVLNGIAFDKAENAVWFTGKRWPWRYKLEILPDRPKVSR
;
A
#
# COMPACT_ATOMS: atom_id res chain seq x y z
N MET A 1 59.82 -5.00 75.37
CA MET A 1 58.75 -4.45 74.50
C MET A 1 58.72 -5.27 73.22
N LYS A 2 57.79 -6.17 73.08
CA LYS A 2 57.62 -7.00 71.87
C LYS A 2 56.25 -6.72 71.26
N VAL A 3 56.24 -6.21 70.02
CA VAL A 3 55.06 -5.92 69.26
C VAL A 3 54.66 -7.18 68.50
N GLY A 4 53.43 -7.68 68.74
CA GLY A 4 52.94 -8.89 68.08
C GLY A 4 52.22 -8.56 66.81
N ASN A 5 52.63 -9.20 65.69
CA ASN A 5 51.95 -9.13 64.40
C ASN A 5 50.78 -10.13 64.36
N ARG A 6 49.55 -9.63 64.18
CA ARG A 6 48.37 -10.44 63.86
C ARG A 6 48.18 -10.46 62.34
N TRP A 7 48.28 -11.62 61.72
CA TRP A 7 47.96 -11.86 60.34
C TRP A 7 46.42 -11.97 60.18
N VAL A 8 45.87 -11.11 59.32
CA VAL A 8 44.44 -11.20 58.93
C VAL A 8 44.36 -12.08 57.68
N GLN A 9 43.71 -13.25 57.80
CA GLN A 9 43.40 -14.12 56.66
C GLN A 9 42.21 -13.58 55.90
N TRP A 10 42.40 -13.27 54.63
CA TRP A 10 41.31 -12.95 53.72
C TRP A 10 40.71 -14.24 53.16
N ILE A 11 39.45 -14.52 53.52
CA ILE A 11 38.67 -15.62 52.96
C ILE A 11 38.10 -15.12 51.63
N THR A 12 38.62 -15.54 50.52
CA THR A 12 38.06 -15.32 49.17
C THR A 12 36.86 -16.27 48.98
N LYS A 13 35.66 -15.76 49.17
CA LYS A 13 34.44 -16.46 48.72
C LYS A 13 34.38 -16.38 47.17
N ARG A 14 34.57 -17.50 46.49
CA ARG A 14 34.26 -17.68 45.10
C ARG A 14 32.74 -17.74 44.95
N PHE A 15 32.11 -16.75 44.30
CA PHE A 15 30.75 -16.85 43.77
C PHE A 15 30.77 -17.67 42.49
N PRO A 16 29.90 -18.67 42.30
CA PRO A 16 29.76 -19.34 41.04
C PRO A 16 29.16 -18.35 40.02
N LEU A 17 29.82 -18.20 38.87
CA LEU A 17 29.25 -17.51 37.69
C LEU A 17 28.01 -18.34 37.29
N GLY A 18 26.83 -17.83 37.64
CA GLY A 18 25.59 -18.28 37.03
C GLY A 18 25.57 -17.87 35.56
N ALA A 19 25.65 -18.85 34.68
CA ALA A 19 25.42 -18.64 33.26
C ALA A 19 23.94 -18.18 33.08
N LEU A 20 23.75 -16.88 32.82
CA LEU A 20 22.47 -16.34 32.34
C LEU A 20 22.27 -16.89 30.92
N VAL A 21 21.55 -17.98 30.79
CA VAL A 21 21.04 -18.45 29.53
C VAL A 21 19.92 -17.47 29.12
N PHE A 22 20.25 -16.50 28.27
CA PHE A 22 19.24 -15.75 27.55
C PHE A 22 18.52 -16.74 26.61
N ALA A 23 17.37 -17.23 27.03
CA ALA A 23 16.43 -17.87 26.14
C ALA A 23 15.99 -16.80 25.13
N GLN A 24 16.64 -16.77 23.96
CA GLN A 24 16.09 -16.07 22.81
C GLN A 24 14.83 -16.84 22.43
N THR A 25 13.67 -16.31 22.84
CA THR A 25 12.40 -16.70 22.24
C THR A 25 12.51 -16.36 20.75
N LEU A 26 12.80 -17.37 19.93
CA LEU A 26 12.56 -17.31 18.50
C LEU A 26 11.05 -17.08 18.34
N TRP A 27 10.66 -15.84 18.16
CA TRP A 27 9.35 -15.51 17.63
C TRP A 27 9.37 -16.06 16.19
N GLY A 28 8.88 -17.26 16.01
CA GLY A 28 8.64 -17.82 14.70
C GLY A 28 7.68 -16.87 14.00
N ALA A 29 8.11 -16.29 12.88
CA ALA A 29 7.22 -15.50 12.04
C ALA A 29 6.02 -16.39 11.68
N THR A 30 4.84 -16.03 12.16
CA THR A 30 3.61 -16.74 11.82
C THR A 30 3.37 -16.59 10.32
N ALA A 31 2.94 -17.67 9.68
CA ALA A 31 2.54 -17.61 8.29
C ALA A 31 1.37 -16.62 8.14
N PRO A 32 1.34 -15.80 7.08
CA PRO A 32 0.23 -14.88 6.85
C PRO A 32 -1.06 -15.65 6.66
N ALA A 33 -2.18 -15.05 7.03
CA ALA A 33 -3.50 -15.60 6.72
C ALA A 33 -3.72 -15.59 5.19
N GLU A 34 -4.29 -16.66 4.65
CA GLU A 34 -4.73 -16.69 3.25
C GLU A 34 -6.19 -16.26 3.17
N LEU A 35 -6.43 -15.16 2.45
CA LEU A 35 -7.77 -14.66 2.20
C LEU A 35 -8.30 -15.24 0.90
N SER A 36 -9.62 -15.39 0.82
CA SER A 36 -10.34 -15.73 -0.40
C SER A 36 -11.34 -14.63 -0.76
N TYR A 37 -12.00 -14.74 -1.89
CA TYR A 37 -12.95 -13.73 -2.35
C TYR A 37 -14.13 -14.33 -3.08
N ARG A 38 -15.21 -13.54 -3.12
CA ARG A 38 -16.37 -13.77 -4.00
C ARG A 38 -16.56 -12.54 -4.89
N VAL A 39 -16.72 -12.75 -6.19
CA VAL A 39 -17.05 -11.66 -7.12
C VAL A 39 -18.51 -11.26 -6.92
N LEU A 40 -18.74 -10.01 -6.53
CA LEU A 40 -20.06 -9.40 -6.38
C LEU A 40 -20.52 -8.78 -7.69
N GLU A 41 -19.59 -8.09 -8.37
CA GLU A 41 -19.89 -7.32 -9.58
C GLU A 41 -18.68 -7.30 -10.52
N LYS A 42 -18.94 -7.16 -11.82
CA LYS A 42 -17.96 -7.02 -12.88
C LYS A 42 -18.40 -5.89 -13.81
N GLN A 43 -17.63 -4.83 -13.88
CA GLN A 43 -17.90 -3.66 -14.69
C GLN A 43 -16.90 -3.53 -15.83
N ALA A 44 -17.38 -3.11 -17.01
CA ALA A 44 -16.51 -2.88 -18.16
C ALA A 44 -15.51 -1.74 -17.93
N GLN A 45 -14.30 -1.92 -18.42
CA GLN A 45 -13.23 -0.93 -18.39
C GLN A 45 -12.57 -0.81 -19.76
N ASP A 46 -12.23 0.42 -20.15
CA ASP A 46 -11.49 0.67 -21.38
C ASP A 46 -10.07 0.06 -21.28
N ARG A 47 -9.77 -0.84 -22.22
CA ARG A 47 -8.49 -1.53 -22.30
C ARG A 47 -7.30 -0.63 -22.71
N SER A 48 -7.52 0.61 -23.07
CA SER A 48 -6.45 1.58 -23.29
C SER A 48 -5.85 2.08 -21.98
N LEU A 49 -6.58 1.97 -20.85
CA LEU A 49 -6.19 2.50 -19.55
C LEU A 49 -5.05 1.71 -18.94
N PHE A 50 -3.89 2.34 -18.81
CA PHE A 50 -2.75 1.80 -18.07
C PHE A 50 -2.86 2.22 -16.60
N VAL A 51 -3.68 1.48 -15.83
CA VAL A 51 -4.06 1.84 -14.46
C VAL A 51 -2.86 1.82 -13.53
N GLN A 52 -2.63 2.93 -12.84
CA GLN A 52 -1.53 3.11 -11.90
C GLN A 52 -2.00 3.48 -10.50
N GLY A 53 -3.20 4.00 -10.36
CA GLY A 53 -3.81 4.31 -9.07
C GLY A 53 -5.32 4.14 -9.15
N PHE A 54 -5.91 3.66 -8.06
CA PHE A 54 -7.33 3.39 -7.98
C PHE A 54 -7.78 3.58 -6.53
N THR A 55 -8.80 4.39 -6.27
CA THR A 55 -9.33 4.60 -4.92
C THR A 55 -10.82 4.91 -4.98
N PHE A 56 -11.52 4.69 -3.87
CA PHE A 56 -12.94 5.00 -3.71
C PHE A 56 -13.10 6.10 -2.66
N SER A 57 -13.72 7.20 -3.04
CA SER A 57 -13.99 8.31 -2.12
C SER A 57 -15.29 8.98 -2.49
N ASP A 58 -16.08 9.35 -1.48
CA ASP A 58 -17.35 10.08 -1.60
C ASP A 58 -18.28 9.50 -2.69
N GLY A 59 -18.48 8.17 -2.65
CA GLY A 59 -19.37 7.47 -3.58
C GLY A 59 -18.86 7.33 -5.01
N HIS A 60 -17.61 7.71 -5.30
CA HIS A 60 -17.01 7.64 -6.63
C HIS A 60 -15.72 6.83 -6.65
N LEU A 61 -15.48 6.18 -7.78
CA LEU A 61 -14.17 5.59 -8.09
C LEU A 61 -13.28 6.64 -8.76
N PHE A 62 -12.06 6.79 -8.29
CA PHE A 62 -11.02 7.60 -8.92
C PHE A 62 -9.95 6.70 -9.48
N LEU A 63 -9.60 6.90 -10.74
CA LEU A 63 -8.65 6.10 -11.48
C LEU A 63 -7.58 6.99 -12.08
N SER A 64 -6.31 6.73 -11.76
CA SER A 64 -5.15 7.40 -12.35
C SER A 64 -4.43 6.46 -13.31
N THR A 65 -4.05 6.98 -14.49
CA THR A 65 -3.37 6.19 -15.52
C THR A 65 -1.97 6.70 -15.79
N GLY A 66 -1.09 5.78 -16.20
CA GLY A 66 0.23 6.07 -16.74
C GLY A 66 0.23 6.17 -18.27
N GLY A 67 1.35 6.63 -18.81
CA GLY A 67 1.59 6.84 -20.24
C GLY A 67 2.01 8.28 -20.50
N TYR A 68 3.18 8.49 -21.11
CA TYR A 68 3.59 9.84 -21.54
C TYR A 68 2.66 10.32 -22.64
N GLY A 69 2.08 11.52 -22.48
CA GLY A 69 1.06 12.07 -23.39
C GLY A 69 -0.34 11.47 -23.23
N GLU A 70 -0.52 10.44 -22.39
CA GLU A 70 -1.80 9.72 -22.23
C GLU A 70 -2.32 9.73 -20.79
N SER A 71 -1.49 10.13 -19.82
CA SER A 71 -1.82 10.08 -18.39
C SER A 71 -2.98 10.98 -18.03
N LYS A 72 -3.94 10.43 -17.28
CA LYS A 72 -5.14 11.14 -16.85
C LYS A 72 -5.68 10.61 -15.52
N ILE A 73 -6.57 11.39 -14.91
CA ILE A 73 -7.44 10.96 -13.82
C ILE A 73 -8.86 10.92 -14.34
N GLN A 74 -9.61 9.92 -13.94
CA GLN A 74 -11.05 9.81 -14.15
C GLN A 74 -11.77 9.71 -12.81
N LYS A 75 -12.85 10.48 -12.65
CA LYS A 75 -13.86 10.29 -11.61
C LYS A 75 -15.02 9.51 -12.25
N ILE A 76 -15.39 8.39 -11.66
CA ILE A 76 -16.34 7.44 -12.23
C ILE A 76 -17.47 7.23 -11.22
N ASP A 77 -18.72 7.36 -11.66
CA ASP A 77 -19.88 6.94 -10.91
C ASP A 77 -20.04 5.41 -11.03
N PRO A 78 -19.87 4.64 -9.95
CA PRO A 78 -19.95 3.18 -10.00
C PRO A 78 -21.32 2.65 -10.33
N SER A 79 -22.40 3.41 -10.08
CA SER A 79 -23.79 2.99 -10.33
C SER A 79 -24.13 3.07 -11.81
N SER A 80 -23.81 4.18 -12.47
CA SER A 80 -24.03 4.39 -13.90
C SER A 80 -22.87 3.87 -14.77
N GLN A 81 -21.70 3.59 -14.15
CA GLN A 81 -20.45 3.22 -14.79
C GLN A 81 -19.87 4.32 -15.71
N GLN A 82 -20.35 5.53 -15.60
CA GLN A 82 -19.95 6.64 -16.45
C GLN A 82 -18.77 7.42 -15.85
N VAL A 83 -17.88 7.89 -16.71
CA VAL A 83 -16.87 8.89 -16.35
C VAL A 83 -17.59 10.25 -16.22
N VAL A 84 -17.68 10.75 -14.99
CA VAL A 84 -18.34 12.03 -14.69
C VAL A 84 -17.40 13.22 -14.78
N SER A 85 -16.09 12.99 -14.63
CA SER A 85 -15.06 14.02 -14.81
C SER A 85 -13.72 13.37 -15.20
N GLU A 86 -12.93 14.07 -16.02
CA GLU A 86 -11.59 13.64 -16.45
C GLU A 86 -10.64 14.83 -16.45
N ALA A 87 -9.40 14.64 -16.01
CA ALA A 87 -8.32 15.61 -16.11
C ALA A 87 -7.03 14.96 -16.61
N ARG A 88 -6.36 15.58 -17.60
CA ARG A 88 -5.09 15.11 -18.14
C ARG A 88 -3.90 15.68 -17.39
N LEU A 89 -2.80 14.93 -17.35
CA LEU A 89 -1.50 15.48 -17.00
C LEU A 89 -0.83 16.05 -18.27
N ALA A 90 0.15 16.94 -18.06
CA ALA A 90 0.99 17.37 -19.17
C ALA A 90 1.81 16.19 -19.74
N ASP A 91 2.03 16.18 -21.04
CA ASP A 91 2.59 15.04 -21.80
C ASP A 91 3.93 14.52 -21.28
N ARG A 92 4.71 15.39 -20.63
CA ARG A 92 6.00 15.04 -20.01
C ARG A 92 5.89 14.20 -18.74
N TYR A 93 4.69 14.00 -18.21
CA TYR A 93 4.47 13.25 -16.96
C TYR A 93 3.87 11.88 -17.24
N PHE A 94 4.34 10.92 -16.49
CA PHE A 94 3.73 9.60 -16.41
C PHE A 94 2.99 9.54 -15.07
N GLY A 95 1.66 9.47 -15.10
CA GLY A 95 0.80 9.43 -13.92
C GLY A 95 0.93 8.10 -13.18
N GLU A 96 0.83 8.17 -11.86
CA GLU A 96 0.97 7.03 -10.95
C GLU A 96 -0.17 7.01 -9.93
N GLY A 97 0.07 6.52 -8.73
CA GLY A 97 -0.90 6.35 -7.67
C GLY A 97 -1.74 7.59 -7.37
N ILE A 98 -2.94 7.34 -6.83
CA ILE A 98 -3.90 8.36 -6.41
C ILE A 98 -4.54 7.94 -5.09
N ALA A 99 -4.75 8.89 -4.19
CA ALA A 99 -5.47 8.68 -2.94
C ALA A 99 -6.16 9.97 -2.48
N GLU A 100 -7.13 9.85 -1.59
CA GLU A 100 -7.81 10.99 -0.98
C GLU A 100 -7.41 11.13 0.50
N LEU A 101 -7.24 12.35 0.97
CA LEU A 101 -7.11 12.70 2.39
C LEU A 101 -7.61 14.14 2.63
N ASN A 102 -8.50 14.30 3.60
CA ASN A 102 -9.02 15.60 4.04
C ASN A 102 -9.60 16.45 2.88
N GLY A 103 -10.38 15.82 1.98
CA GLY A 103 -11.01 16.49 0.84
C GLY A 103 -10.04 16.88 -0.26
N LYS A 104 -8.88 16.22 -0.37
CA LYS A 104 -7.89 16.45 -1.44
C LYS A 104 -7.42 15.14 -2.03
N LEU A 105 -7.32 15.08 -3.36
CA LEU A 105 -6.71 13.97 -4.06
C LEU A 105 -5.21 14.23 -4.24
N ALA A 106 -4.35 13.32 -3.79
CA ALA A 106 -2.94 13.31 -4.15
C ALA A 106 -2.74 12.42 -5.38
N GLN A 107 -2.10 12.92 -6.42
CA GLN A 107 -1.68 12.17 -7.60
C GLN A 107 -0.17 12.19 -7.70
N LEU A 108 0.44 11.02 -7.81
CA LEU A 108 1.88 10.86 -8.03
C LEU A 108 2.23 10.88 -9.52
N THR A 109 3.52 11.08 -9.80
CA THR A 109 4.14 10.84 -11.10
C THR A 109 5.40 9.99 -10.92
N TRP A 110 5.72 9.17 -11.93
CA TRP A 110 6.77 8.16 -11.83
C TRP A 110 8.14 8.73 -11.46
N ARG A 111 8.82 9.37 -12.40
CA ARG A 111 10.25 9.79 -12.25
C ARG A 111 10.46 11.29 -12.27
N SER A 112 9.39 12.05 -12.38
CA SER A 112 9.53 13.51 -12.52
C SER A 112 9.83 14.24 -11.22
N GLY A 113 9.77 13.54 -10.08
CA GLY A 113 9.90 14.13 -8.75
C GLY A 113 8.74 15.07 -8.38
N ALA A 114 7.62 14.98 -9.09
CA ALA A 114 6.45 15.82 -8.90
C ALA A 114 5.22 14.98 -8.51
N GLY A 115 4.38 15.53 -7.64
CA GLY A 115 3.02 15.10 -7.37
C GLY A 115 2.10 16.32 -7.35
N TYR A 116 0.81 16.08 -7.36
CA TYR A 116 -0.22 17.12 -7.40
C TYR A 116 -1.30 16.84 -6.38
N LEU A 117 -1.62 17.84 -5.55
CA LEU A 117 -2.89 17.85 -4.83
C LEU A 117 -3.95 18.44 -5.74
N ARG A 118 -5.08 17.78 -5.81
CA ARG A 118 -6.22 18.13 -6.65
C ARG A 118 -7.51 18.23 -5.85
N ASP A 119 -8.40 19.02 -6.32
CA ASP A 119 -9.78 19.06 -5.88
C ASP A 119 -10.53 17.81 -6.40
N PRO A 120 -11.22 17.04 -5.54
CA PRO A 120 -11.86 15.78 -5.95
C PRO A 120 -13.10 15.98 -6.84
N ASP A 121 -13.71 17.17 -6.85
CA ASP A 121 -14.89 17.43 -7.67
C ASP A 121 -14.54 17.88 -9.08
N SER A 122 -13.68 18.88 -9.18
CA SER A 122 -13.25 19.45 -10.47
C SER A 122 -12.04 18.78 -11.08
N LEU A 123 -11.29 17.96 -10.29
CA LEU A 123 -9.97 17.39 -10.62
C LEU A 123 -8.89 18.46 -10.90
N ALA A 124 -9.18 19.74 -10.64
CA ALA A 124 -8.25 20.83 -10.83
C ALA A 124 -7.06 20.73 -9.86
N VAL A 125 -5.88 21.14 -10.34
CA VAL A 125 -4.68 21.17 -9.50
C VAL A 125 -4.80 22.31 -8.48
N ILE A 126 -4.76 21.96 -7.18
CA ILE A 126 -4.70 22.93 -6.08
C ILE A 126 -3.25 23.40 -5.90
N LYS A 127 -2.31 22.45 -5.77
CA LYS A 127 -0.87 22.75 -5.67
C LYS A 127 -0.02 21.55 -6.07
N PRO A 128 1.20 21.78 -6.61
CA PRO A 128 2.20 20.73 -6.76
C PRO A 128 2.88 20.43 -5.42
N PHE A 129 3.46 19.23 -5.30
CA PHE A 129 4.38 18.86 -4.23
C PHE A 129 5.57 18.07 -4.78
N ARG A 130 6.63 17.95 -3.98
CA ARG A 130 7.82 17.21 -4.38
C ARG A 130 7.77 15.77 -3.89
N VAL A 131 8.11 14.83 -4.80
CA VAL A 131 8.33 13.42 -4.52
C VAL A 131 9.83 13.15 -4.60
N LYS A 132 10.42 12.55 -3.58
CA LYS A 132 11.84 12.16 -3.59
C LYS A 132 11.98 10.77 -4.19
N GLY A 133 12.67 10.67 -5.31
CA GLY A 133 12.81 9.40 -6.04
C GLY A 133 11.63 9.12 -6.97
N GLU A 134 11.24 7.86 -7.08
CA GLU A 134 10.07 7.44 -7.85
C GLU A 134 8.82 7.45 -6.94
N GLY A 135 7.68 7.83 -7.49
CA GLY A 135 6.38 7.65 -6.85
C GLY A 135 5.61 6.57 -7.61
N TRP A 136 5.14 5.51 -6.90
CA TRP A 136 4.36 4.44 -7.49
C TRP A 136 2.93 4.44 -6.97
N GLY A 137 2.66 3.81 -5.84
CA GLY A 137 1.36 3.83 -5.18
C GLY A 137 1.29 4.87 -4.07
N ILE A 138 0.10 5.33 -3.76
CA ILE A 138 -0.17 6.16 -2.59
C ILE A 138 -1.54 5.80 -2.03
N THR A 139 -1.62 5.77 -0.71
CA THR A 139 -2.88 5.71 0.05
C THR A 139 -2.80 6.68 1.23
N SER A 140 -3.82 6.72 2.07
CA SER A 140 -3.83 7.55 3.26
C SER A 140 -4.48 6.85 4.44
N ASN A 141 -4.03 7.19 5.62
CA ASN A 141 -4.81 7.01 6.84
C ASN A 141 -5.40 8.37 7.28
N GLU A 142 -5.98 8.44 8.46
CA GLU A 142 -6.62 9.68 8.95
C GLU A 142 -5.63 10.86 9.12
N THR A 143 -4.30 10.62 9.15
CA THR A 143 -3.28 11.60 9.55
C THR A 143 -2.06 11.69 8.65
N GLU A 144 -1.85 10.72 7.76
CA GLU A 144 -0.66 10.62 6.93
C GLU A 144 -0.98 10.08 5.54
N TRP A 145 -0.21 10.50 4.54
CA TRP A 145 -0.11 9.79 3.28
C TRP A 145 0.92 8.67 3.39
N ILE A 146 0.69 7.57 2.69
CA ILE A 146 1.58 6.41 2.66
C ILE A 146 1.89 6.09 1.22
N MET A 147 3.17 6.12 0.84
CA MET A 147 3.64 6.00 -0.53
C MET A 147 4.57 4.81 -0.70
N SER A 148 4.46 4.11 -1.82
CA SER A 148 5.42 3.12 -2.33
C SER A 148 6.31 3.73 -3.42
N ASP A 149 7.48 3.11 -3.65
CA ASP A 149 8.47 3.50 -4.66
C ASP A 149 9.05 2.29 -5.41
N GLY A 150 8.38 1.14 -5.37
CA GLY A 150 8.84 -0.11 -5.96
C GLY A 150 9.88 -0.85 -5.14
N SER A 151 10.37 -0.31 -4.04
CA SER A 151 11.20 -1.01 -3.05
C SER A 151 10.34 -1.82 -2.09
N SER A 152 10.98 -2.37 -1.04
CA SER A 152 10.29 -3.00 0.09
C SER A 152 9.89 -2.01 1.19
N TYR A 153 9.92 -0.71 0.92
CA TYR A 153 9.62 0.31 1.91
C TYR A 153 8.35 1.06 1.58
N LEU A 154 7.56 1.34 2.62
CA LEU A 154 6.52 2.36 2.62
C LEU A 154 7.08 3.64 3.24
N THR A 155 6.82 4.78 2.61
CA THR A 155 7.20 6.10 3.10
C THR A 155 5.95 6.83 3.58
N PHE A 156 5.92 7.21 4.84
CA PHE A 156 4.84 7.97 5.46
C PHE A 156 5.14 9.46 5.33
N LEU A 157 4.16 10.20 4.80
CA LEU A 157 4.30 11.63 4.55
C LEU A 157 3.31 12.40 5.43
N ASP A 158 3.71 13.59 5.83
CA ASP A 158 2.85 14.53 6.55
C ASP A 158 1.61 14.89 5.74
N ALA A 159 0.43 14.90 6.37
CA ALA A 159 -0.84 15.12 5.71
C ALA A 159 -0.94 16.46 4.95
N GLU A 160 -0.34 17.52 5.48
CA GLU A 160 -0.46 18.87 4.92
C GLU A 160 0.72 19.24 4.01
N THR A 161 1.94 18.92 4.47
CA THR A 161 3.18 19.32 3.80
C THR A 161 3.68 18.30 2.79
N LEU A 162 3.20 17.04 2.84
CA LEU A 162 3.66 15.88 2.08
C LEU A 162 5.18 15.62 2.23
N LYS A 163 5.79 16.11 3.29
CA LYS A 163 7.19 15.82 3.62
C LYS A 163 7.31 14.45 4.26
N PRO A 164 8.34 13.67 3.91
CA PRO A 164 8.59 12.38 4.55
C PRO A 164 8.79 12.52 6.06
N ARG A 165 8.09 11.69 6.85
CA ARG A 165 8.20 11.59 8.31
C ARG A 165 8.97 10.34 8.73
N ARG A 166 8.64 9.19 8.14
CA ARG A 166 9.26 7.89 8.45
C ARG A 166 9.22 6.95 7.26
N ARG A 167 10.05 5.92 7.29
CA ARG A 167 10.01 4.79 6.36
C ARG A 167 9.84 3.49 7.15
N LEU A 168 9.10 2.55 6.59
CA LEU A 168 8.82 1.26 7.18
C LEU A 168 9.13 0.17 6.16
N GLN A 169 9.99 -0.78 6.53
CA GLN A 169 10.26 -1.93 5.68
C GLN A 169 9.13 -2.96 5.78
N VAL A 170 8.64 -3.40 4.65
CA VAL A 170 7.63 -4.46 4.56
C VAL A 170 8.30 -5.82 4.45
N THR A 171 7.86 -6.75 5.28
CA THR A 171 8.39 -8.12 5.31
C THR A 171 7.29 -9.16 5.32
N LEU A 172 7.52 -10.26 4.63
CA LEU A 172 6.70 -11.46 4.63
C LEU A 172 7.56 -12.61 5.16
N MET A 173 7.19 -13.19 6.32
CA MET A 173 7.97 -14.24 6.99
C MET A 173 9.45 -13.85 7.16
N GLY A 174 9.71 -12.60 7.56
CA GLY A 174 11.05 -12.05 7.77
C GLY A 174 11.85 -11.70 6.49
N LYS A 175 11.28 -11.87 5.31
CA LYS A 175 11.91 -11.50 4.03
C LYS A 175 11.32 -10.21 3.48
N PRO A 176 12.14 -9.26 2.96
CA PRO A 176 11.64 -8.03 2.36
C PRO A 176 10.72 -8.29 1.16
N VAL A 177 9.58 -7.60 1.11
CA VAL A 177 8.64 -7.63 -0.02
C VAL A 177 8.94 -6.47 -0.95
N ASN A 178 9.67 -6.74 -2.03
CA ASN A 178 10.00 -5.74 -3.04
C ASN A 178 8.86 -5.55 -4.06
N ARG A 179 8.97 -4.48 -4.85
CA ARG A 179 8.02 -4.12 -5.92
C ARG A 179 6.63 -3.77 -5.39
N LEU A 180 6.55 -3.22 -4.17
CA LEU A 180 5.30 -2.64 -3.67
C LEU A 180 4.86 -1.55 -4.64
N ASN A 181 3.61 -1.63 -5.08
CA ASN A 181 3.07 -0.78 -6.13
C ASN A 181 1.84 -0.04 -5.64
N GLU A 182 0.71 -0.23 -6.26
CA GLU A 182 -0.52 0.45 -5.91
C GLU A 182 -1.00 0.05 -4.51
N LEU A 183 -1.55 1.02 -3.76
CA LEU A 183 -1.85 0.92 -2.33
C LEU A 183 -3.26 1.38 -2.01
N GLU A 184 -3.91 0.69 -1.06
CA GLU A 184 -5.17 1.15 -0.46
C GLU A 184 -5.20 0.90 1.05
N MET A 185 -5.77 1.82 1.82
CA MET A 185 -5.96 1.67 3.27
C MET A 185 -7.33 1.05 3.54
N ILE A 186 -7.34 -0.14 4.14
CA ILE A 186 -8.57 -0.87 4.45
C ILE A 186 -8.53 -1.37 5.89
N ASP A 187 -9.48 -0.94 6.72
CA ASP A 187 -9.63 -1.36 8.12
C ASP A 187 -8.34 -1.27 8.95
N GLY A 188 -7.53 -0.24 8.69
CA GLY A 188 -6.27 0.01 9.41
C GLY A 188 -5.04 -0.72 8.87
N TYR A 189 -5.17 -1.52 7.82
CA TYR A 189 -4.08 -2.18 7.10
C TYR A 189 -3.80 -1.52 5.75
N VAL A 190 -2.54 -1.51 5.32
CA VAL A 190 -2.17 -1.15 3.96
C VAL A 190 -2.25 -2.40 3.08
N TRP A 191 -3.14 -2.37 2.10
CA TRP A 191 -3.22 -3.37 1.04
C TRP A 191 -2.33 -2.92 -0.10
N ALA A 192 -1.49 -3.80 -0.62
CA ALA A 192 -0.54 -3.44 -1.65
C ALA A 192 -0.50 -4.45 -2.80
N ASN A 193 -0.59 -3.95 -4.04
CA ASN A 193 -0.19 -4.73 -5.19
C ASN A 193 1.33 -4.92 -5.20
N ILE A 194 1.79 -6.07 -5.64
CA ILE A 194 3.20 -6.35 -5.95
C ILE A 194 3.35 -6.38 -7.47
N TRP A 195 4.19 -5.51 -8.04
CA TRP A 195 4.38 -5.45 -9.48
C TRP A 195 4.92 -6.77 -10.03
N PHE A 196 4.30 -7.31 -11.07
CA PHE A 196 4.47 -8.64 -11.64
C PHE A 196 4.06 -9.81 -10.72
N ASP A 197 3.22 -9.57 -9.73
CA ASP A 197 2.59 -10.63 -8.92
C ASP A 197 1.06 -10.47 -8.98
N SER A 198 0.35 -11.56 -8.89
CA SER A 198 -1.12 -11.56 -8.80
C SER A 198 -1.63 -11.55 -7.35
N ARG A 199 -0.72 -11.51 -6.39
CA ARG A 199 -1.05 -11.43 -4.97
C ARG A 199 -1.09 -9.98 -4.51
N VAL A 200 -2.03 -9.72 -3.62
CA VAL A 200 -2.10 -8.51 -2.80
C VAL A 200 -1.66 -8.88 -1.40
N VAL A 201 -0.78 -8.07 -0.80
CA VAL A 201 -0.32 -8.26 0.57
C VAL A 201 -1.00 -7.25 1.49
N ILE A 202 -1.41 -7.72 2.66
CA ILE A 202 -2.09 -6.94 3.69
C ILE A 202 -1.08 -6.70 4.82
N ILE A 203 -0.69 -5.44 4.99
CA ILE A 203 0.47 -5.00 5.75
C ILE A 203 0.02 -4.24 6.99
N ASP A 204 0.48 -4.63 8.17
CA ASP A 204 0.36 -3.81 9.37
C ASP A 204 1.24 -2.54 9.23
N PRO A 205 0.65 -1.34 9.18
CA PRO A 205 1.40 -0.09 8.98
C PRO A 205 2.26 0.33 10.18
N THR A 206 2.16 -0.37 11.30
CA THR A 206 2.96 -0.14 12.51
C THR A 206 4.26 -0.94 12.47
N THR A 207 4.16 -2.21 12.08
CA THR A 207 5.27 -3.18 12.12
C THR A 207 5.92 -3.43 10.76
N GLY A 208 5.19 -3.23 9.67
CA GLY A 208 5.59 -3.61 8.30
C GLY A 208 5.47 -5.12 8.03
N ILE A 209 4.88 -5.87 8.95
CA ILE A 209 4.68 -7.31 8.76
C ILE A 209 3.46 -7.51 7.84
N VAL A 210 3.57 -8.46 6.92
CA VAL A 210 2.44 -8.94 6.12
C VAL A 210 1.68 -9.96 6.94
N ASP A 211 0.46 -9.60 7.35
CA ASP A 211 -0.40 -10.43 8.17
C ASP A 211 -1.33 -11.33 7.36
N ALA A 212 -1.64 -10.92 6.13
CA ALA A 212 -2.47 -11.72 5.23
C ALA A 212 -2.07 -11.53 3.75
N VAL A 213 -2.49 -12.48 2.92
CA VAL A 213 -2.29 -12.46 1.47
C VAL A 213 -3.59 -12.84 0.77
N LEU A 214 -3.90 -12.13 -0.31
CA LEU A 214 -5.03 -12.42 -1.21
C LEU A 214 -4.49 -12.79 -2.60
N ASP A 215 -4.72 -14.02 -3.05
CA ASP A 215 -4.35 -14.46 -4.40
C ASP A 215 -5.47 -14.14 -5.39
N LEU A 216 -5.20 -13.27 -6.35
CA LEU A 216 -6.09 -12.84 -7.43
C LEU A 216 -5.68 -13.40 -8.81
N SER A 217 -4.83 -14.43 -8.85
CA SER A 217 -4.31 -15.03 -10.11
C SER A 217 -5.41 -15.48 -11.08
N ASN A 218 -6.57 -15.85 -10.56
CA ASN A 218 -7.73 -16.31 -11.32
C ASN A 218 -8.81 -15.23 -11.53
N LEU A 219 -8.61 -13.99 -11.03
CA LEU A 219 -9.63 -12.95 -11.13
C LEU A 219 -9.92 -12.56 -12.59
N LEU A 220 -8.87 -12.35 -13.40
CA LEU A 220 -9.03 -12.16 -14.85
C LEU A 220 -8.77 -13.47 -15.57
N PRO A 221 -9.81 -14.12 -16.17
CA PRO A 221 -9.66 -15.37 -16.91
C PRO A 221 -8.68 -15.23 -18.08
N ARG A 222 -7.93 -16.28 -18.37
CA ARG A 222 -6.98 -16.30 -19.51
C ARG A 222 -7.67 -16.02 -20.85
N SER A 223 -8.89 -16.51 -21.05
CA SER A 223 -9.69 -16.30 -22.26
C SER A 223 -10.05 -14.83 -22.51
N GLU A 224 -10.02 -13.98 -21.48
CA GLU A 224 -10.34 -12.56 -21.58
C GLU A 224 -9.09 -11.68 -21.73
N ARG A 225 -7.90 -12.26 -21.63
CA ARG A 225 -6.62 -11.56 -21.83
C ARG A 225 -6.31 -11.39 -23.32
N LYS A 226 -5.79 -10.22 -23.68
CA LYS A 226 -5.22 -9.93 -25.00
C LYS A 226 -3.68 -9.81 -24.88
N SER A 227 -2.98 -9.74 -25.99
CA SER A 227 -1.52 -9.64 -26.03
C SER A 227 -0.96 -8.42 -25.29
N ASN A 228 -1.75 -7.35 -25.16
CA ASN A 228 -1.38 -6.13 -24.45
C ASN A 228 -1.98 -6.03 -23.05
N THR A 229 -2.69 -7.06 -22.55
CA THR A 229 -3.16 -7.12 -21.16
C THR A 229 -1.96 -7.23 -20.24
N ASP A 230 -1.87 -6.33 -19.27
CA ASP A 230 -0.73 -6.23 -18.36
C ASP A 230 -1.14 -6.67 -16.95
N VAL A 231 -0.39 -6.34 -15.92
CA VAL A 231 -0.51 -6.86 -14.56
C VAL A 231 -1.74 -6.35 -13.81
N LEU A 232 -2.13 -7.09 -12.78
CA LEU A 232 -3.02 -6.64 -11.70
C LEU A 232 -2.44 -5.36 -11.09
N ASN A 233 -3.22 -4.30 -11.02
CA ASN A 233 -2.85 -3.04 -10.37
C ASN A 233 -4.08 -2.16 -10.19
N GLY A 234 -4.38 -1.81 -8.94
CA GLY A 234 -5.51 -0.98 -8.57
C GLY A 234 -6.41 -1.68 -7.54
N ILE A 235 -6.52 -1.04 -6.37
CA ILE A 235 -7.33 -1.45 -5.22
C ILE A 235 -8.12 -0.23 -4.79
N ALA A 236 -9.44 -0.36 -4.59
CA ALA A 236 -10.27 0.72 -4.06
C ALA A 236 -11.29 0.15 -3.08
N PHE A 237 -11.46 0.80 -1.94
CA PHE A 237 -12.32 0.31 -0.86
C PHE A 237 -13.62 1.10 -0.76
N ASP A 238 -14.73 0.45 -1.08
CA ASP A 238 -16.07 0.94 -0.81
C ASP A 238 -16.46 0.60 0.64
N LYS A 239 -16.25 1.56 1.53
CA LYS A 239 -16.53 1.40 2.96
C LYS A 239 -18.04 1.22 3.23
N ALA A 240 -18.90 1.83 2.43
CA ALA A 240 -20.35 1.78 2.64
C ALA A 240 -20.90 0.38 2.35
N GLU A 241 -20.39 -0.26 1.30
CA GLU A 241 -20.78 -1.63 0.92
C GLU A 241 -19.85 -2.70 1.47
N ASN A 242 -18.82 -2.32 2.22
CA ASN A 242 -17.79 -3.23 2.74
C ASN A 242 -17.16 -4.12 1.65
N ALA A 243 -16.96 -3.56 0.47
CA ALA A 243 -16.48 -4.26 -0.71
C ALA A 243 -15.18 -3.66 -1.23
N VAL A 244 -14.36 -4.47 -1.88
CA VAL A 244 -13.08 -4.03 -2.44
C VAL A 244 -13.12 -4.17 -3.95
N TRP A 245 -12.79 -3.07 -4.65
CA TRP A 245 -12.64 -3.06 -6.10
C TRP A 245 -11.22 -3.37 -6.51
N PHE A 246 -11.08 -4.19 -7.55
CA PHE A 246 -9.80 -4.52 -8.16
C PHE A 246 -9.84 -4.36 -9.67
N THR A 247 -8.72 -3.95 -10.23
CA THR A 247 -8.52 -3.88 -11.67
C THR A 247 -7.06 -4.13 -12.04
N GLY A 248 -6.68 -3.85 -13.29
CA GLY A 248 -5.30 -3.99 -13.74
C GLY A 248 -5.01 -3.12 -14.94
N LYS A 249 -3.72 -3.05 -15.28
CA LYS A 249 -3.20 -2.30 -16.42
C LYS A 249 -3.73 -2.93 -17.71
N ARG A 250 -4.49 -2.14 -18.50
CA ARG A 250 -5.12 -2.60 -19.74
C ARG A 250 -6.09 -3.78 -19.56
N TRP A 251 -6.66 -3.93 -18.35
CA TRP A 251 -7.69 -4.92 -18.11
C TRP A 251 -9.02 -4.48 -18.72
N PRO A 252 -9.88 -5.44 -19.15
CA PRO A 252 -11.22 -5.12 -19.68
C PRO A 252 -12.24 -4.84 -18.60
N TRP A 253 -11.90 -5.11 -17.33
CA TRP A 253 -12.84 -5.13 -16.22
C TRP A 253 -12.29 -4.51 -14.95
N ARG A 254 -13.20 -3.93 -14.16
CA ARG A 254 -13.11 -3.72 -12.73
C ARG A 254 -13.97 -4.77 -12.05
N TYR A 255 -13.50 -5.32 -10.95
CA TYR A 255 -14.21 -6.33 -10.18
C TYR A 255 -14.49 -5.80 -8.78
N LYS A 256 -15.75 -5.89 -8.31
CA LYS A 256 -16.14 -5.67 -6.93
C LYS A 256 -16.16 -6.99 -6.21
N LEU A 257 -15.40 -7.11 -5.13
CA LEU A 257 -15.20 -8.35 -4.39
C LEU A 257 -15.66 -8.21 -2.95
N GLU A 258 -16.26 -9.27 -2.44
CA GLU A 258 -16.35 -9.56 -1.01
C GLU A 258 -15.14 -10.40 -0.61
N ILE A 259 -14.48 -10.05 0.49
CA ILE A 259 -13.30 -10.76 0.97
C ILE A 259 -13.69 -11.72 2.08
N LEU A 260 -13.20 -12.95 2.02
CA LEU A 260 -13.54 -14.08 2.88
C LEU A 260 -12.27 -14.79 3.41
N PRO A 261 -12.17 -15.22 4.69
CA PRO A 261 -12.99 -14.74 5.79
C PRO A 261 -12.85 -13.22 5.97
N ASP A 262 -13.57 -12.63 6.90
CA ASP A 262 -13.49 -11.18 7.16
C ASP A 262 -12.04 -10.71 7.26
N ARG A 263 -11.79 -9.56 6.65
CA ARG A 263 -10.46 -8.92 6.63
C ARG A 263 -9.94 -8.72 8.06
N PRO A 264 -8.62 -8.83 8.28
CA PRO A 264 -8.03 -8.42 9.55
C PRO A 264 -8.36 -6.95 9.83
N LYS A 265 -8.63 -6.64 11.09
CA LYS A 265 -8.92 -5.29 11.57
C LYS A 265 -7.93 -4.94 12.67
N VAL A 266 -7.31 -3.77 12.59
CA VAL A 266 -6.49 -3.26 13.69
C VAL A 266 -7.42 -2.94 14.87
N SER A 267 -7.20 -3.57 16.02
CA SER A 267 -7.86 -3.17 17.26
C SER A 267 -7.36 -1.77 17.65
N ARG A 268 -8.26 -0.81 17.71
CA ARG A 268 -8.00 0.57 18.15
C ARG A 268 -7.74 0.62 19.65
#